data_53cae26c8a616e6b1a80621447248c03
#
_entry.id   53cae26c8a616e6b1a80621447248c03
#
_cell.length_a   1.000
_cell.length_b   1.000
_cell.length_c   1.000
_cell.angle_alpha   90.00
_cell.angle_beta   90.00
_cell.angle_gamma   90.00
#
_symmetry.space_group_name_H-M   'P 1'
#
loop_
_entity.id
_entity.type
_entity.pdbx_description
1 polymer ?
#
loop_
_entity_poly.entity_id
_entity_poly.type
_entity_poly.pdbx_seq_one_letter_code
_entity_poly.pdbx_strand_id
1 'polypeptide(L)'
;MVRMKIAGGCGENGRSCFFVDAGRPGAGFLVDCGVSQDGGFPRLTREEISRVSAVFLTSAAPERAGALPWLATQGFTGQVVAPACTLLQLPQTPTRPVPLERLCEGHRYGSLGCVSFTYGRSGGSAGGVWYRFSLEGKSLLFSGGYTEDTLLYACDPIRDTRADAAVLDCAYGYRTVSFEEDCEALVSAVRGLRQAHRMLLFPVPPAGRGIELLYLLHTAFPAWRFSCDRHFAEQLRRMPAQADWFKRTVRLPARPAGLCNPPPGCTTRLADAVFVSDPTLTQPDAREMAETVLRGGGFAVLTDTPAPDTPAATLLAEGKAVQLLYPTHPDMVRCGRLSRLNRFVRVIPAMTPDIDSER
;
A
#
# COMPACT_ATOMS: atom_id res chain seq x y z
N MET A 1 22.28 4.41 -23.10
CA MET A 1 22.68 3.95 -21.73
C MET A 1 21.49 4.18 -20.81
N VAL A 2 21.03 3.12 -20.12
CA VAL A 2 19.91 3.20 -19.17
C VAL A 2 20.35 3.95 -17.92
N ARG A 3 19.56 4.94 -17.52
CA ARG A 3 19.73 5.71 -16.28
C ARG A 3 18.50 5.56 -15.43
N MET A 4 18.66 5.46 -14.12
CA MET A 4 17.59 5.51 -13.15
C MET A 4 17.86 6.65 -12.18
N LYS A 5 16.88 7.56 -12.03
CA LYS A 5 16.87 8.62 -11.02
C LYS A 5 15.85 8.27 -9.94
N ILE A 6 16.25 8.37 -8.71
CA ILE A 6 15.36 8.30 -7.54
C ILE A 6 14.77 9.70 -7.36
N ALA A 7 13.50 9.87 -7.78
CA ALA A 7 12.79 11.13 -7.64
C ALA A 7 12.05 11.23 -6.29
N GLY A 8 12.03 10.14 -5.54
CA GLY A 8 11.47 10.02 -4.21
C GLY A 8 11.38 8.56 -3.76
N GLY A 9 11.10 8.33 -2.47
CA GLY A 9 10.89 7.00 -1.90
C GLY A 9 12.16 6.31 -1.37
N CYS A 10 13.29 7.00 -1.29
CA CYS A 10 14.50 6.50 -0.62
C CYS A 10 15.00 7.56 0.35
N GLY A 11 15.37 7.15 1.57
CA GLY A 11 15.67 8.06 2.67
C GLY A 11 14.45 8.82 3.19
N GLU A 12 13.25 8.35 2.89
CA GLU A 12 12.00 8.99 3.29
C GLU A 12 10.84 7.98 3.22
N ASN A 13 9.80 8.22 3.99
CA ASN A 13 8.57 7.45 3.94
C ASN A 13 7.58 8.12 2.96
N GLY A 14 7.05 7.35 2.02
CA GLY A 14 6.16 7.85 0.97
C GLY A 14 6.89 8.31 -0.30
N ARG A 15 6.21 9.03 -1.15
CA ARG A 15 6.68 9.65 -2.41
C ARG A 15 7.44 8.71 -3.35
N SER A 16 7.06 7.43 -3.40
CA SER A 16 7.71 6.46 -4.31
C SER A 16 7.64 6.97 -5.75
N CYS A 17 8.81 7.23 -6.35
CA CYS A 17 8.91 7.66 -7.73
C CYS A 17 10.31 7.42 -8.29
N PHE A 18 10.39 6.58 -9.31
CA PHE A 18 11.65 6.21 -9.95
C PHE A 18 11.57 6.51 -11.45
N PHE A 19 12.36 7.46 -11.90
CA PHE A 19 12.45 7.80 -13.32
C PHE A 19 13.51 6.94 -14.00
N VAL A 20 13.09 6.14 -14.97
CA VAL A 20 13.96 5.30 -15.80
C VAL A 20 14.00 5.87 -17.20
N ASP A 21 15.20 6.11 -17.71
CA ASP A 21 15.44 6.69 -19.03
C ASP A 21 16.46 5.85 -19.81
N ALA A 22 16.05 5.35 -20.97
CA ALA A 22 16.90 4.60 -21.87
C ALA A 22 17.74 5.51 -22.81
N GLY A 23 17.68 6.84 -22.65
CA GLY A 23 18.44 7.78 -23.46
C GLY A 23 17.91 7.99 -24.87
N ARG A 24 16.68 7.55 -25.16
CA ARG A 24 15.99 7.73 -26.45
C ARG A 24 14.69 8.53 -26.22
N PRO A 25 14.28 9.37 -27.17
CA PRO A 25 12.96 10.03 -27.10
C PRO A 25 11.84 8.99 -26.93
N GLY A 26 10.92 9.24 -25.99
CA GLY A 26 9.78 8.35 -25.71
C GLY A 26 10.12 7.03 -25.00
N ALA A 27 11.37 6.82 -24.57
CA ALA A 27 11.79 5.62 -23.85
C ALA A 27 11.94 5.87 -22.33
N GLY A 28 11.54 7.04 -21.83
CA GLY A 28 11.46 7.34 -20.41
C GLY A 28 10.15 6.85 -19.82
N PHE A 29 10.21 6.29 -18.59
CA PHE A 29 9.02 5.92 -17.84
C PHE A 29 9.24 6.13 -16.34
N LEU A 30 8.14 6.23 -15.60
CA LEU A 30 8.15 6.22 -14.15
C LEU A 30 7.70 4.86 -13.63
N VAL A 31 8.29 4.45 -12.50
CA VAL A 31 7.71 3.44 -11.63
C VAL A 31 7.23 4.17 -10.38
N ASP A 32 5.94 4.13 -10.16
CA ASP A 32 5.19 4.90 -9.20
C ASP A 32 5.26 6.44 -9.41
N CYS A 33 4.34 7.15 -8.80
CA CYS A 33 4.28 8.61 -8.73
C CYS A 33 3.50 9.01 -7.47
N GLY A 34 4.13 8.81 -6.31
CA GLY A 34 3.52 8.99 -5.00
C GLY A 34 3.69 10.37 -4.41
N VAL A 35 2.96 10.61 -3.32
CA VAL A 35 3.16 11.76 -2.43
C VAL A 35 3.85 11.32 -1.15
N SER A 36 4.60 12.21 -0.51
CA SER A 36 5.11 11.99 0.84
C SER A 36 4.00 12.22 1.89
N GLN A 37 4.28 11.82 3.12
CA GLN A 37 3.30 11.98 4.22
C GLN A 37 2.94 13.44 4.50
N ASP A 38 3.87 14.37 4.23
CA ASP A 38 3.68 15.83 4.33
C ASP A 38 3.09 16.46 3.06
N GLY A 39 2.67 15.65 2.07
CA GLY A 39 2.07 16.12 0.82
C GLY A 39 3.07 16.54 -0.26
N GLY A 40 4.37 16.31 -0.08
CA GLY A 40 5.40 16.64 -1.06
C GLY A 40 5.32 15.79 -2.33
N PHE A 41 5.65 16.42 -3.48
CA PHE A 41 5.63 15.78 -4.80
C PHE A 41 7.01 15.24 -5.21
N PRO A 42 7.08 14.31 -6.20
CA PRO A 42 8.34 13.81 -6.74
C PRO A 42 9.27 14.91 -7.27
N ARG A 43 10.57 14.71 -7.08
CA ARG A 43 11.63 15.67 -7.49
C ARG A 43 11.97 15.48 -8.97
N LEU A 44 11.02 15.81 -9.85
CA LEU A 44 11.15 15.74 -11.30
C LEU A 44 11.18 17.14 -11.89
N THR A 45 12.05 17.34 -12.89
CA THR A 45 12.07 18.56 -13.70
C THR A 45 11.04 18.46 -14.84
N ARG A 46 10.63 19.60 -15.40
CA ARG A 46 9.75 19.62 -16.58
C ARG A 46 10.35 18.90 -17.79
N GLU A 47 11.66 19.00 -17.98
CA GLU A 47 12.38 18.29 -19.02
C GLU A 47 12.28 16.76 -18.82
N GLU A 48 12.50 16.28 -17.60
CA GLU A 48 12.34 14.84 -17.29
C GLU A 48 10.91 14.39 -17.53
N ILE A 49 9.91 15.17 -17.09
CA ILE A 49 8.48 14.86 -17.29
C ILE A 49 8.14 14.78 -18.77
N SER A 50 8.66 15.68 -19.61
CA SER A 50 8.43 15.67 -21.05
C SER A 50 8.95 14.41 -21.76
N ARG A 51 9.88 13.71 -21.13
CA ARG A 51 10.47 12.45 -21.64
C ARG A 51 9.72 11.20 -21.15
N VAL A 52 8.78 11.36 -20.19
CA VAL A 52 8.00 10.24 -19.64
C VAL A 52 6.88 9.86 -20.61
N SER A 53 6.95 8.66 -21.16
CA SER A 53 5.89 8.10 -22.02
C SER A 53 4.85 7.29 -21.24
N ALA A 54 5.24 6.73 -20.08
CA ALA A 54 4.37 5.91 -19.26
C ALA A 54 4.72 6.03 -17.76
N VAL A 55 3.71 5.80 -16.92
CA VAL A 55 3.85 5.55 -15.47
C VAL A 55 3.36 4.14 -15.20
N PHE A 56 4.21 3.28 -14.64
CA PHE A 56 3.85 1.95 -14.17
C PHE A 56 3.59 2.02 -12.66
N LEU A 57 2.37 1.75 -12.23
CA LEU A 57 2.02 1.78 -10.81
C LEU A 57 2.17 0.39 -10.18
N THR A 58 2.80 0.34 -9.02
CA THR A 58 2.87 -0.89 -8.22
C THR A 58 1.64 -1.09 -7.35
N SER A 59 0.92 -0.04 -6.97
CA SER A 59 -0.38 -0.08 -6.29
C SER A 59 -1.10 1.27 -6.40
N ALA A 60 -2.34 1.35 -5.88
CA ALA A 60 -3.13 2.58 -5.82
C ALA A 60 -2.89 3.41 -4.55
N ALA A 61 -2.00 2.97 -3.67
CA ALA A 61 -1.73 3.66 -2.41
C ALA A 61 -1.20 5.09 -2.65
N PRO A 62 -1.54 6.07 -1.80
CA PRO A 62 -1.14 7.47 -1.99
C PRO A 62 0.36 7.67 -2.15
N GLU A 63 1.17 6.94 -1.38
CA GLU A 63 2.63 6.97 -1.46
C GLU A 63 3.20 6.43 -2.77
N ARG A 64 2.35 5.84 -3.64
CA ARG A 64 2.74 5.25 -4.94
C ARG A 64 2.01 5.88 -6.14
N ALA A 65 0.82 6.44 -5.95
CA ALA A 65 -0.01 6.98 -7.04
C ALA A 65 -0.54 8.40 -6.78
N GLY A 66 -0.41 8.91 -5.56
CA GLY A 66 -1.07 10.15 -5.13
C GLY A 66 -0.63 11.42 -5.87
N ALA A 67 0.54 11.42 -6.51
CA ALA A 67 1.02 12.56 -7.28
C ALA A 67 0.63 12.53 -8.77
N LEU A 68 -0.18 11.56 -9.24
CA LEU A 68 -0.62 11.51 -10.64
C LEU A 68 -1.39 12.78 -11.07
N PRO A 69 -2.31 13.37 -10.27
CA PRO A 69 -2.96 14.63 -10.64
C PRO A 69 -1.95 15.77 -10.79
N TRP A 70 -0.99 15.89 -9.88
CA TRP A 70 0.09 16.87 -9.99
C TRP A 70 0.91 16.64 -11.27
N LEU A 71 1.32 15.40 -11.55
CA LEU A 71 2.10 15.08 -12.74
C LEU A 71 1.38 15.51 -14.03
N ALA A 72 0.06 15.33 -14.09
CA ALA A 72 -0.76 15.80 -15.21
C ALA A 72 -0.70 17.34 -15.35
N THR A 73 -0.75 18.09 -14.22
CA THR A 73 -0.61 19.57 -14.26
C THR A 73 0.78 20.03 -14.70
N GLN A 74 1.80 19.16 -14.55
CA GLN A 74 3.17 19.42 -15.03
C GLN A 74 3.36 19.11 -16.53
N GLY A 75 2.29 18.72 -17.24
CA GLY A 75 2.31 18.48 -18.68
C GLY A 75 2.51 17.01 -19.10
N PHE A 76 2.41 16.06 -18.16
CA PHE A 76 2.42 14.64 -18.52
C PHE A 76 1.16 14.26 -19.32
N THR A 77 1.38 13.68 -20.49
CA THR A 77 0.31 13.19 -21.39
C THR A 77 0.45 11.71 -21.74
N GLY A 78 1.38 11.01 -21.08
CA GLY A 78 1.66 9.60 -21.31
C GLY A 78 0.59 8.65 -20.77
N GLN A 79 0.90 7.37 -20.79
CA GLN A 79 0.01 6.31 -20.33
C GLN A 79 0.22 6.01 -18.85
N VAL A 80 -0.86 5.65 -18.13
CA VAL A 80 -0.76 5.12 -16.76
C VAL A 80 -1.11 3.64 -16.81
N VAL A 81 -0.10 2.81 -16.58
CA VAL A 81 -0.16 1.34 -16.68
C VAL A 81 -0.25 0.75 -15.28
N ALA A 82 -1.29 0.00 -15.03
CA ALA A 82 -1.47 -0.75 -13.78
C ALA A 82 -2.49 -1.88 -13.98
N PRO A 83 -2.58 -2.87 -13.09
CA PRO A 83 -3.70 -3.80 -13.08
C PRO A 83 -5.05 -3.07 -13.10
N ALA A 84 -6.04 -3.61 -13.80
CA ALA A 84 -7.39 -3.02 -13.86
C ALA A 84 -7.94 -2.76 -12.45
N CYS A 85 -7.68 -3.68 -11.51
CA CYS A 85 -8.03 -3.54 -10.12
C CYS A 85 -7.42 -2.29 -9.47
N THR A 86 -6.15 -2.00 -9.72
CA THR A 86 -5.44 -0.80 -9.23
C THR A 86 -6.03 0.47 -9.84
N LEU A 87 -6.26 0.49 -11.16
CA LEU A 87 -6.84 1.66 -11.84
C LEU A 87 -8.22 2.03 -11.30
N LEU A 88 -9.04 1.04 -10.92
CA LEU A 88 -10.36 1.25 -10.31
C LEU A 88 -10.31 1.76 -8.86
N GLN A 89 -9.18 1.62 -8.19
CA GLN A 89 -8.97 2.11 -6.81
C GLN A 89 -8.46 3.55 -6.76
N LEU A 90 -7.97 4.09 -7.88
CA LEU A 90 -7.47 5.47 -7.92
C LEU A 90 -8.62 6.45 -7.64
N PRO A 91 -8.36 7.53 -6.87
CA PRO A 91 -9.37 8.57 -6.58
C PRO A 91 -9.89 9.25 -7.84
N GLN A 92 -9.04 9.38 -8.86
CA GLN A 92 -9.36 9.96 -10.16
C GLN A 92 -8.84 9.05 -11.28
N THR A 93 -9.66 8.84 -12.29
CA THR A 93 -9.24 8.09 -13.47
C THR A 93 -8.19 8.88 -14.24
N PRO A 94 -7.01 8.31 -14.51
CA PRO A 94 -6.00 8.98 -15.34
C PRO A 94 -6.52 9.25 -16.76
N THR A 95 -5.94 10.23 -17.45
CA THR A 95 -6.36 10.59 -18.81
C THR A 95 -6.18 9.44 -19.82
N ARG A 96 -5.11 8.64 -19.67
CA ARG A 96 -4.80 7.51 -20.55
C ARG A 96 -4.49 6.24 -19.73
N PRO A 97 -5.52 5.64 -19.08
CA PRO A 97 -5.33 4.42 -18.31
C PRO A 97 -5.13 3.23 -19.25
N VAL A 98 -4.15 2.40 -18.95
CA VAL A 98 -3.89 1.15 -19.66
C VAL A 98 -3.89 0.00 -18.67
N PRO A 99 -4.92 -0.84 -18.68
CA PRO A 99 -4.93 -2.05 -17.89
C PRO A 99 -3.76 -2.95 -18.26
N LEU A 100 -2.99 -3.38 -17.26
CA LEU A 100 -1.81 -4.22 -17.42
C LEU A 100 -2.14 -5.52 -18.19
N GLU A 101 -3.32 -6.05 -17.95
CA GLU A 101 -3.83 -7.27 -18.56
C GLU A 101 -3.96 -7.15 -20.09
N ARG A 102 -4.10 -5.93 -20.63
CA ARG A 102 -4.14 -5.68 -22.08
C ARG A 102 -2.76 -5.72 -22.75
N LEU A 103 -1.69 -5.56 -21.96
CA LEU A 103 -0.32 -5.59 -22.45
C LEU A 103 0.31 -6.99 -22.37
N CYS A 104 -0.40 -7.95 -21.74
CA CYS A 104 0.13 -9.27 -21.44
C CYS A 104 -0.74 -10.35 -22.10
N GLU A 105 -0.16 -11.09 -23.04
CA GLU A 105 -0.83 -12.19 -23.75
C GLU A 105 -0.84 -13.46 -22.89
N GLY A 106 -1.81 -13.57 -21.97
CA GLY A 106 -2.06 -14.79 -21.17
C GLY A 106 -0.98 -15.16 -20.15
N HIS A 107 0.14 -14.47 -20.12
CA HIS A 107 1.27 -14.66 -19.20
C HIS A 107 1.62 -13.33 -18.52
N ARG A 108 2.35 -13.39 -17.41
CA ARG A 108 2.79 -12.20 -16.67
C ARG A 108 3.98 -11.48 -17.33
N TYR A 109 4.06 -11.54 -18.64
CA TYR A 109 5.05 -10.89 -19.46
C TYR A 109 4.36 -9.97 -20.45
N GLY A 110 4.83 -8.75 -20.56
CA GLY A 110 4.29 -7.76 -21.48
C GLY A 110 5.34 -6.81 -22.00
N SER A 111 4.93 -5.95 -22.92
CA SER A 111 5.80 -4.90 -23.46
C SER A 111 5.01 -3.61 -23.70
N LEU A 112 5.71 -2.49 -23.59
CA LEU A 112 5.21 -1.18 -23.97
C LEU A 112 6.34 -0.41 -24.67
N GLY A 113 6.20 -0.22 -25.98
CA GLY A 113 7.29 0.33 -26.81
C GLY A 113 8.53 -0.55 -26.73
N CYS A 114 9.67 0.02 -26.34
CA CYS A 114 10.94 -0.70 -26.20
C CYS A 114 11.18 -1.32 -24.83
N VAL A 115 10.21 -1.22 -23.91
CA VAL A 115 10.31 -1.72 -22.53
C VAL A 115 9.58 -3.04 -22.43
N SER A 116 10.29 -4.12 -22.16
CA SER A 116 9.68 -5.41 -21.80
C SER A 116 9.63 -5.53 -20.27
N PHE A 117 8.61 -6.19 -19.77
CA PHE A 117 8.48 -6.40 -18.34
C PHE A 117 7.84 -7.74 -17.99
N THR A 118 8.16 -8.22 -16.80
CA THR A 118 7.40 -9.24 -16.09
C THR A 118 6.84 -8.64 -14.82
N TYR A 119 5.73 -9.17 -14.35
CA TYR A 119 5.13 -8.74 -13.09
C TYR A 119 4.58 -9.91 -12.30
N GLY A 120 4.35 -9.70 -11.01
CA GLY A 120 3.64 -10.62 -10.14
C GLY A 120 2.91 -9.87 -9.04
N ARG A 121 1.97 -10.56 -8.38
CA ARG A 121 1.23 -9.99 -7.24
C ARG A 121 2.19 -9.76 -6.08
N SER A 122 2.11 -8.58 -5.46
CA SER A 122 3.01 -8.18 -4.38
C SER A 122 2.61 -8.69 -2.99
N GLY A 123 1.36 -9.13 -2.81
CA GLY A 123 0.86 -9.60 -1.51
C GLY A 123 0.37 -8.48 -0.56
N GLY A 124 0.62 -7.22 -0.85
CA GLY A 124 0.25 -6.10 0.03
C GLY A 124 -1.20 -5.63 -0.12
N SER A 125 -1.80 -5.82 -1.30
CA SER A 125 -3.19 -5.42 -1.58
C SER A 125 -3.72 -6.08 -2.85
N ALA A 126 -5.04 -6.02 -3.05
CA ALA A 126 -5.63 -6.35 -4.34
C ALA A 126 -5.17 -5.35 -5.40
N GLY A 127 -4.64 -5.82 -6.52
CA GLY A 127 -4.05 -5.00 -7.57
C GLY A 127 -2.58 -4.61 -7.32
N GLY A 128 -2.03 -4.91 -6.13
CA GLY A 128 -0.62 -4.66 -5.82
C GLY A 128 0.32 -5.60 -6.59
N VAL A 129 1.34 -5.04 -7.26
CA VAL A 129 2.27 -5.81 -8.10
C VAL A 129 3.72 -5.39 -7.89
N TRP A 130 4.63 -6.32 -8.15
CA TRP A 130 6.03 -6.05 -8.40
C TRP A 130 6.30 -6.12 -9.91
N TYR A 131 7.32 -5.39 -10.37
CA TYR A 131 7.75 -5.40 -11.77
C TYR A 131 9.22 -5.75 -11.90
N ARG A 132 9.56 -6.46 -12.96
CA ARG A 132 10.93 -6.59 -13.47
C ARG A 132 10.96 -6.11 -14.92
N PHE A 133 11.60 -5.00 -15.17
CA PHE A 133 11.79 -4.42 -16.49
C PHE A 133 13.06 -4.92 -17.14
N SER A 134 13.01 -5.06 -18.45
CA SER A 134 14.17 -5.35 -19.30
C SER A 134 14.23 -4.33 -20.45
N LEU A 135 15.32 -3.59 -20.53
CA LEU A 135 15.53 -2.58 -21.55
C LEU A 135 17.02 -2.41 -21.83
N GLU A 136 17.42 -2.29 -23.10
CA GLU A 136 18.82 -2.06 -23.52
C GLU A 136 19.83 -3.03 -22.85
N GLY A 137 19.46 -4.31 -22.70
CA GLY A 137 20.32 -5.32 -22.07
C GLY A 137 20.45 -5.17 -20.53
N LYS A 138 19.74 -4.22 -19.91
CA LYS A 138 19.67 -4.04 -18.45
C LYS A 138 18.36 -4.53 -17.90
N SER A 139 18.37 -4.95 -16.64
CA SER A 139 17.20 -5.40 -15.90
C SER A 139 17.06 -4.67 -14.56
N LEU A 140 15.85 -4.15 -14.31
CA LEU A 140 15.51 -3.42 -13.10
C LEU A 140 14.31 -4.08 -12.44
N LEU A 141 14.38 -4.33 -11.13
CA LEU A 141 13.28 -4.87 -10.36
C LEU A 141 12.77 -3.82 -9.37
N PHE A 142 11.44 -3.71 -9.26
CA PHE A 142 10.74 -2.86 -8.28
C PHE A 142 9.75 -3.73 -7.52
N SER A 143 9.97 -3.90 -6.23
CA SER A 143 9.13 -4.78 -5.42
C SER A 143 7.72 -4.22 -5.17
N GLY A 144 7.53 -2.91 -5.26
CA GLY A 144 6.32 -2.30 -4.72
C GLY A 144 6.15 -2.63 -3.24
N GLY A 145 4.94 -2.63 -2.75
CA GLY A 145 4.61 -3.07 -1.39
C GLY A 145 4.61 -4.60 -1.29
N TYR A 146 5.76 -5.22 -1.50
CA TYR A 146 5.91 -6.67 -1.55
C TYR A 146 5.94 -7.27 -0.15
N THR A 147 5.09 -8.27 0.09
CA THR A 147 5.16 -9.13 1.26
C THR A 147 4.68 -10.54 0.94
N GLU A 148 5.39 -11.55 1.44
CA GLU A 148 4.91 -12.95 1.44
C GLU A 148 4.12 -13.25 2.72
N ASP A 149 4.33 -12.44 3.77
CA ASP A 149 3.66 -12.51 5.06
C ASP A 149 2.32 -11.75 4.97
N THR A 150 1.28 -12.47 4.62
CA THR A 150 -0.09 -11.92 4.44
C THR A 150 -1.11 -13.02 4.78
N LEU A 151 -2.21 -12.65 5.40
CA LEU A 151 -3.30 -13.58 5.71
C LEU A 151 -4.25 -13.75 4.52
N LEU A 152 -4.45 -12.70 3.76
CA LEU A 152 -5.55 -12.59 2.81
C LEU A 152 -5.08 -12.59 1.35
N TYR A 153 -4.05 -11.79 1.02
CA TYR A 153 -3.68 -11.54 -0.36
C TYR A 153 -2.76 -12.60 -0.95
N ALA A 154 -2.94 -12.88 -2.22
CA ALA A 154 -2.04 -13.76 -2.96
C ALA A 154 -0.75 -13.01 -3.31
N CYS A 155 0.38 -13.65 -3.07
CA CYS A 155 1.70 -13.18 -3.48
C CYS A 155 2.30 -14.13 -4.50
N ASP A 156 2.97 -13.59 -5.50
CA ASP A 156 3.79 -14.34 -6.44
C ASP A 156 5.25 -14.14 -6.06
N PRO A 157 5.89 -15.16 -5.46
CA PRO A 157 7.21 -15.00 -4.88
C PRO A 157 8.26 -14.62 -5.92
N ILE A 158 9.11 -13.65 -5.58
CA ILE A 158 10.29 -13.29 -6.38
C ILE A 158 11.38 -14.32 -6.06
N ARG A 159 11.68 -15.21 -7.02
CA ARG A 159 12.67 -16.29 -6.86
C ARG A 159 13.54 -16.42 -8.12
N ASP A 160 14.79 -16.76 -7.93
CA ASP A 160 15.77 -17.01 -9.01
C ASP A 160 15.83 -15.88 -10.06
N THR A 161 15.46 -14.68 -9.64
CA THR A 161 15.35 -13.51 -10.50
C THR A 161 16.67 -12.75 -10.54
N ARG A 162 17.16 -12.49 -11.76
CA ARG A 162 18.32 -11.64 -11.98
C ARG A 162 17.88 -10.21 -12.25
N ALA A 163 18.52 -9.24 -11.58
CA ALA A 163 18.38 -7.83 -11.86
C ALA A 163 19.71 -7.08 -11.68
N ASP A 164 20.01 -6.13 -12.59
CA ASP A 164 21.17 -5.23 -12.43
C ASP A 164 20.96 -4.27 -11.26
N ALA A 165 19.71 -3.86 -11.02
CA ALA A 165 19.32 -3.16 -9.80
C ALA A 165 17.95 -3.62 -9.34
N ALA A 166 17.76 -3.75 -8.02
CA ALA A 166 16.50 -4.06 -7.37
C ALA A 166 16.17 -2.97 -6.34
N VAL A 167 15.03 -2.33 -6.53
CA VAL A 167 14.43 -1.40 -5.55
C VAL A 167 13.49 -2.22 -4.68
N LEU A 168 13.83 -2.37 -3.41
CA LEU A 168 13.08 -3.19 -2.46
C LEU A 168 12.44 -2.33 -1.39
N ASP A 169 11.16 -2.58 -1.11
CA ASP A 169 10.46 -1.99 0.03
C ASP A 169 11.07 -2.53 1.33
N CYS A 170 11.49 -1.65 2.21
CA CYS A 170 12.11 -1.96 3.50
C CYS A 170 11.56 -1.05 4.61
N ALA A 171 10.27 -0.70 4.54
CA ALA A 171 9.63 0.34 5.36
C ALA A 171 9.76 0.14 6.88
N TYR A 172 9.91 -1.11 7.34
CA TYR A 172 9.97 -1.40 8.79
C TYR A 172 11.40 -1.53 9.35
N GLY A 173 12.44 -1.14 8.60
CA GLY A 173 13.81 -1.12 9.09
C GLY A 173 14.26 -2.51 9.60
N TYR A 174 15.02 -2.54 10.70
CA TYR A 174 15.47 -3.80 11.31
C TYR A 174 14.47 -4.33 12.32
N ARG A 175 13.87 -5.49 12.02
CA ARG A 175 12.98 -6.23 12.90
C ARG A 175 13.29 -7.72 12.87
N THR A 176 13.12 -8.39 14.01
CA THR A 176 13.34 -9.84 14.16
C THR A 176 12.05 -10.59 14.53
N VAL A 177 10.96 -9.86 14.79
CA VAL A 177 9.67 -10.45 15.17
C VAL A 177 9.00 -11.05 13.93
N SER A 178 8.44 -12.24 14.06
CA SER A 178 7.70 -12.88 12.97
C SER A 178 6.35 -12.22 12.74
N PHE A 179 5.77 -12.42 11.57
CA PHE A 179 4.43 -11.91 11.24
C PHE A 179 3.36 -12.54 12.14
N GLU A 180 3.51 -13.81 12.43
CA GLU A 180 2.61 -14.57 13.30
C GLU A 180 2.64 -14.02 14.74
N GLU A 181 3.83 -13.77 15.30
CA GLU A 181 4.00 -13.17 16.63
C GLU A 181 3.37 -11.76 16.70
N ASP A 182 3.56 -10.94 15.67
CA ASP A 182 2.92 -9.61 15.59
C ASP A 182 1.38 -9.71 15.57
N CYS A 183 0.83 -10.64 14.79
CA CYS A 183 -0.62 -10.87 14.74
C CYS A 183 -1.18 -11.34 16.08
N GLU A 184 -0.50 -12.29 16.75
CA GLU A 184 -0.91 -12.81 18.06
C GLU A 184 -0.85 -11.72 19.14
N ALA A 185 0.22 -10.92 19.15
CA ALA A 185 0.39 -9.81 20.07
C ALA A 185 -0.71 -8.74 19.87
N LEU A 186 -1.00 -8.40 18.61
CA LEU A 186 -2.06 -7.45 18.26
C LEU A 186 -3.43 -7.98 18.73
N VAL A 187 -3.79 -9.22 18.42
CA VAL A 187 -5.08 -9.83 18.83
C VAL A 187 -5.19 -9.87 20.36
N SER A 188 -4.13 -10.23 21.07
CA SER A 188 -4.11 -10.25 22.54
C SER A 188 -4.32 -8.85 23.13
N ALA A 189 -3.59 -7.86 22.63
CA ALA A 189 -3.72 -6.47 23.11
C ALA A 189 -5.13 -5.89 22.81
N VAL A 190 -5.65 -6.13 21.60
CA VAL A 190 -7.01 -5.70 21.20
C VAL A 190 -8.08 -6.31 22.10
N ARG A 191 -7.92 -7.57 22.50
CA ARG A 191 -8.84 -8.22 23.47
C ARG A 191 -8.83 -7.51 24.81
N GLY A 192 -7.64 -7.18 25.34
CA GLY A 192 -7.51 -6.45 26.61
C GLY A 192 -8.09 -5.03 26.52
N LEU A 193 -7.80 -4.31 25.45
CA LEU A 193 -8.34 -2.96 25.22
C LEU A 193 -9.87 -2.96 25.15
N ARG A 194 -10.49 -3.95 24.50
CA ARG A 194 -11.96 -4.05 24.41
C ARG A 194 -12.63 -4.32 25.76
N GLN A 195 -11.93 -4.93 26.72
CA GLN A 195 -12.43 -5.09 28.09
C GLN A 195 -12.39 -3.76 28.85
N ALA A 196 -11.39 -2.90 28.58
CA ALA A 196 -11.22 -1.61 29.23
C ALA A 196 -12.06 -0.48 28.59
N HIS A 197 -12.37 -0.58 27.32
CA HIS A 197 -13.04 0.46 26.55
C HIS A 197 -14.33 -0.04 25.89
N ARG A 198 -15.29 0.86 25.73
CA ARG A 198 -16.64 0.53 25.22
C ARG A 198 -16.62 0.08 23.75
N MET A 199 -15.74 0.62 22.94
CA MET A 199 -15.52 0.26 21.54
C MET A 199 -14.10 0.64 21.11
N LEU A 200 -13.58 0.03 20.04
CA LEU A 200 -12.27 0.32 19.49
C LEU A 200 -12.40 0.97 18.12
N LEU A 201 -11.58 2.00 17.88
CA LEU A 201 -11.47 2.70 16.60
C LEU A 201 -10.21 2.27 15.88
N PHE A 202 -10.32 1.88 14.63
CA PHE A 202 -9.19 1.51 13.75
C PHE A 202 -9.11 2.47 12.57
N PRO A 203 -8.31 3.54 12.62
CA PRO A 203 -7.96 4.35 11.47
C PRO A 203 -6.99 3.57 10.58
N VAL A 204 -7.44 3.18 9.38
CA VAL A 204 -6.68 2.28 8.49
C VAL A 204 -6.86 2.68 7.03
N PRO A 205 -5.94 2.30 6.13
CA PRO A 205 -6.19 2.41 4.69
C PRO A 205 -7.45 1.62 4.30
N PRO A 206 -8.26 2.12 3.36
CA PRO A 206 -9.50 1.45 2.94
C PRO A 206 -9.27 0.15 2.17
N ALA A 207 -8.05 -0.08 1.70
CA ALA A 207 -7.63 -1.27 0.97
C ALA A 207 -6.38 -1.89 1.63
N GLY A 208 -5.91 -3.04 1.13
CA GLY A 208 -4.71 -3.70 1.65
C GLY A 208 -4.83 -4.01 3.13
N ARG A 209 -3.98 -3.39 3.95
CA ARG A 209 -3.86 -3.60 5.39
C ARG A 209 -5.20 -3.47 6.14
N GLY A 210 -6.03 -2.48 5.80
CA GLY A 210 -7.29 -2.29 6.51
C GLY A 210 -8.24 -3.49 6.37
N ILE A 211 -8.37 -4.01 5.15
CA ILE A 211 -9.21 -5.19 4.89
C ILE A 211 -8.62 -6.44 5.53
N GLU A 212 -7.32 -6.61 5.48
CA GLU A 212 -6.64 -7.76 6.07
C GLU A 212 -6.74 -7.76 7.59
N LEU A 213 -6.61 -6.59 8.22
CA LEU A 213 -6.83 -6.41 9.66
C LEU A 213 -8.26 -6.74 10.05
N LEU A 214 -9.27 -6.27 9.30
CA LEU A 214 -10.66 -6.64 9.55
C LEU A 214 -10.84 -8.16 9.48
N TYR A 215 -10.24 -8.82 8.49
CA TYR A 215 -10.29 -10.28 8.36
C TYR A 215 -9.66 -10.98 9.56
N LEU A 216 -8.48 -10.52 10.03
CA LEU A 216 -7.84 -11.04 11.23
C LEU A 216 -8.73 -10.91 12.45
N LEU A 217 -9.26 -9.70 12.72
CA LEU A 217 -10.08 -9.44 13.90
C LEU A 217 -11.44 -10.16 13.84
N HIS A 218 -12.06 -10.25 12.67
CA HIS A 218 -13.30 -11.02 12.50
C HIS A 218 -13.08 -12.51 12.77
N THR A 219 -11.92 -13.05 12.36
CA THR A 219 -11.55 -14.45 12.61
C THR A 219 -11.27 -14.69 14.10
N ALA A 220 -10.57 -13.77 14.74
CA ALA A 220 -10.23 -13.87 16.18
C ALA A 220 -11.43 -13.60 17.10
N PHE A 221 -12.39 -12.78 16.67
CA PHE A 221 -13.55 -12.33 17.45
C PHE A 221 -14.85 -12.47 16.68
N PRO A 222 -15.31 -13.70 16.37
CA PRO A 222 -16.48 -13.92 15.52
C PRO A 222 -17.81 -13.40 16.11
N ALA A 223 -17.85 -13.18 17.44
CA ALA A 223 -19.03 -12.62 18.13
C ALA A 223 -19.05 -11.08 18.13
N TRP A 224 -17.96 -10.41 17.69
CA TRP A 224 -17.91 -8.96 17.66
C TRP A 224 -18.73 -8.38 16.51
N ARG A 225 -19.28 -7.20 16.75
CA ARG A 225 -19.95 -6.39 15.75
C ARG A 225 -18.97 -5.33 15.22
N PHE A 226 -18.72 -5.40 13.93
CA PHE A 226 -17.86 -4.46 13.22
C PHE A 226 -18.70 -3.40 12.52
N SER A 227 -18.25 -2.15 12.58
CA SER A 227 -18.79 -1.02 11.82
C SER A 227 -17.68 -0.35 11.02
N CYS A 228 -18.03 0.33 9.96
CA CYS A 228 -17.05 1.04 9.14
C CYS A 228 -17.66 2.26 8.46
N ASP A 229 -16.81 3.17 7.97
CA ASP A 229 -17.26 4.25 7.14
C ASP A 229 -17.73 3.77 5.75
N ARG A 230 -18.34 4.69 5.01
CA ARG A 230 -18.90 4.41 3.68
C ARG A 230 -17.83 3.96 2.68
N HIS A 231 -16.67 4.59 2.71
CA HIS A 231 -15.58 4.31 1.78
C HIS A 231 -15.00 2.91 2.03
N PHE A 232 -14.79 2.52 3.28
CA PHE A 232 -14.34 1.17 3.62
C PHE A 232 -15.38 0.11 3.19
N ALA A 233 -16.67 0.37 3.45
CA ALA A 233 -17.75 -0.53 3.01
C ALA A 233 -17.81 -0.69 1.48
N GLU A 234 -17.47 0.35 0.73
CA GLU A 234 -17.40 0.28 -0.73
C GLU A 234 -16.26 -0.65 -1.19
N GLN A 235 -15.08 -0.58 -0.56
CA GLN A 235 -13.97 -1.49 -0.86
C GLN A 235 -14.35 -2.95 -0.57
N LEU A 236 -15.04 -3.23 0.54
CA LEU A 236 -15.53 -4.57 0.84
C LEU A 236 -16.50 -5.09 -0.24
N ARG A 237 -17.37 -4.23 -0.79
CA ARG A 237 -18.28 -4.62 -1.88
C ARG A 237 -17.55 -4.98 -3.18
N ARG A 238 -16.35 -4.43 -3.40
CA ARG A 238 -15.52 -4.72 -4.59
C ARG A 238 -14.77 -6.06 -4.50
N MET A 239 -14.59 -6.63 -3.30
CA MET A 239 -13.78 -7.84 -3.09
C MET A 239 -14.21 -9.04 -3.98
N PRO A 240 -15.49 -9.36 -4.21
CA PRO A 240 -15.85 -10.49 -5.07
C PRO A 240 -15.32 -10.36 -6.50
N ALA A 241 -15.28 -9.14 -7.05
CA ALA A 241 -14.72 -8.87 -8.38
C ALA A 241 -13.19 -8.91 -8.40
N GLN A 242 -12.55 -9.02 -7.26
CA GLN A 242 -11.10 -9.04 -7.06
C GLN A 242 -10.59 -10.43 -6.63
N ALA A 243 -11.37 -11.48 -6.81
CA ALA A 243 -11.11 -12.83 -6.27
C ALA A 243 -9.71 -13.38 -6.63
N ASP A 244 -9.18 -13.07 -7.82
CA ASP A 244 -7.87 -13.52 -8.27
C ASP A 244 -6.68 -12.92 -7.48
N TRP A 245 -6.95 -11.87 -6.68
CA TRP A 245 -5.95 -11.21 -5.84
C TRP A 245 -5.87 -11.80 -4.44
N PHE A 246 -6.76 -12.73 -4.08
CA PHE A 246 -6.77 -13.38 -2.78
C PHE A 246 -6.18 -14.80 -2.85
N LYS A 247 -5.67 -15.27 -1.72
CA LYS A 247 -5.21 -16.65 -1.58
C LYS A 247 -6.38 -17.62 -1.80
N ARG A 248 -6.17 -18.67 -2.58
CA ARG A 248 -7.20 -19.70 -2.85
C ARG A 248 -7.65 -20.44 -1.59
N THR A 249 -6.83 -20.43 -0.55
CA THR A 249 -7.14 -21.04 0.75
C THR A 249 -8.04 -20.17 1.62
N VAL A 250 -8.17 -18.88 1.31
CA VAL A 250 -9.03 -17.96 2.05
C VAL A 250 -10.47 -18.10 1.58
N ARG A 251 -11.34 -18.40 2.53
CA ARG A 251 -12.79 -18.39 2.29
C ARG A 251 -13.31 -16.99 2.59
N LEU A 252 -13.45 -16.20 1.55
CA LEU A 252 -14.16 -14.93 1.69
C LEU A 252 -15.65 -15.23 1.98
N PRO A 253 -16.30 -14.50 2.91
CA PRO A 253 -17.72 -14.63 3.11
C PRO A 253 -18.47 -14.27 1.82
N ALA A 254 -19.61 -14.92 1.57
CA ALA A 254 -20.41 -14.68 0.37
C ALA A 254 -20.84 -13.21 0.20
N ARG A 255 -20.88 -12.46 1.31
CA ARG A 255 -21.13 -11.02 1.35
C ARG A 255 -20.05 -10.34 2.21
N PRO A 256 -18.88 -10.02 1.65
CA PRO A 256 -17.82 -9.34 2.41
C PRO A 256 -18.29 -8.03 3.05
N ALA A 257 -19.19 -7.31 2.39
CA ALA A 257 -19.87 -6.13 2.97
C ALA A 257 -20.67 -6.44 4.26
N GLY A 258 -21.02 -7.70 4.52
CA GLY A 258 -21.67 -8.11 5.77
C GLY A 258 -20.70 -8.24 6.94
N LEU A 259 -19.38 -8.24 6.70
CA LEU A 259 -18.37 -8.24 7.77
C LEU A 259 -18.38 -6.94 8.55
N CYS A 260 -18.69 -5.83 7.89
CA CYS A 260 -18.64 -4.51 8.46
C CYS A 260 -19.74 -3.66 7.83
N ASN A 261 -20.70 -3.22 8.60
CA ASN A 261 -21.82 -2.43 8.10
C ASN A 261 -21.59 -0.94 8.40
N PRO A 262 -21.77 -0.04 7.42
CA PRO A 262 -21.86 1.38 7.72
C PRO A 262 -23.10 1.59 8.61
N PRO A 263 -23.00 2.39 9.68
CA PRO A 263 -24.14 2.65 10.54
C PRO A 263 -25.21 3.39 9.71
N PRO A 264 -26.47 2.93 9.75
CA PRO A 264 -27.57 3.78 9.29
C PRO A 264 -27.69 4.93 10.28
N GLY A 265 -27.27 6.12 9.88
CA GLY A 265 -27.34 7.34 10.69
C GLY A 265 -26.76 7.20 12.10
N CYS A 266 -25.49 7.54 12.30
CA CYS A 266 -24.81 7.76 13.60
C CYS A 266 -24.95 6.71 14.74
N THR A 267 -25.34 5.46 14.47
CA THR A 267 -25.46 4.45 15.52
C THR A 267 -24.23 3.54 15.65
N THR A 268 -23.05 4.14 15.80
CA THR A 268 -21.83 3.42 16.24
C THR A 268 -21.98 2.80 17.64
N ARG A 269 -23.01 3.17 18.39
CA ARG A 269 -23.24 2.78 19.81
C ARG A 269 -23.31 1.27 20.07
N LEU A 270 -23.43 0.45 19.05
CA LEU A 270 -23.56 -1.00 19.17
C LEU A 270 -22.38 -1.79 18.58
N ALA A 271 -21.33 -1.13 18.09
CA ALA A 271 -20.17 -1.80 17.53
C ALA A 271 -19.10 -2.08 18.61
N ASP A 272 -18.40 -3.19 18.48
CA ASP A 272 -17.22 -3.52 19.27
C ASP A 272 -15.95 -2.90 18.65
N ALA A 273 -15.91 -2.84 17.30
CA ALA A 273 -14.83 -2.21 16.54
C ALA A 273 -15.38 -1.38 15.38
N VAL A 274 -14.78 -0.23 15.15
CA VAL A 274 -15.13 0.73 14.09
C VAL A 274 -13.91 0.98 13.22
N PHE A 275 -14.03 0.75 11.92
CA PHE A 275 -12.99 1.00 10.92
C PHE A 275 -13.27 2.32 10.18
N VAL A 276 -12.27 3.20 10.12
CA VAL A 276 -12.33 4.43 9.33
C VAL A 276 -11.21 4.45 8.30
N SER A 277 -11.54 4.81 7.07
CA SER A 277 -10.68 4.70 5.89
C SER A 277 -9.69 5.86 5.73
N ASP A 278 -9.16 6.36 6.84
CA ASP A 278 -8.11 7.39 6.88
C ASP A 278 -7.19 7.16 8.07
N PRO A 279 -5.97 6.64 7.87
CA PRO A 279 -5.01 6.40 8.94
C PRO A 279 -4.60 7.67 9.71
N THR A 280 -4.72 8.84 9.07
CA THR A 280 -4.30 10.13 9.61
C THR A 280 -5.42 10.87 10.34
N LEU A 281 -6.68 10.51 10.08
CA LEU A 281 -7.88 11.20 10.54
C LEU A 281 -7.97 12.67 10.08
N THR A 282 -7.41 12.99 8.93
CA THR A 282 -7.45 14.33 8.33
C THR A 282 -8.70 14.57 7.50
N GLN A 283 -9.27 13.50 6.92
CA GLN A 283 -10.50 13.58 6.14
C GLN A 283 -11.70 13.89 7.04
N PRO A 284 -12.58 14.84 6.66
CA PRO A 284 -13.68 15.30 7.51
C PRO A 284 -14.58 14.16 8.03
N ASP A 285 -15.02 13.27 7.14
CA ASP A 285 -15.93 12.16 7.49
C ASP A 285 -15.28 11.16 8.47
N ALA A 286 -13.99 10.82 8.25
CA ALA A 286 -13.24 9.94 9.12
C ALA A 286 -13.02 10.56 10.50
N ARG A 287 -12.74 11.86 10.55
CA ARG A 287 -12.55 12.63 11.76
C ARG A 287 -13.85 12.72 12.58
N GLU A 288 -14.97 13.04 11.96
CA GLU A 288 -16.27 13.12 12.61
C GLU A 288 -16.66 11.77 13.24
N MET A 289 -16.44 10.67 12.49
CA MET A 289 -16.70 9.32 13.01
C MET A 289 -15.77 8.99 14.18
N ALA A 290 -14.48 9.33 14.10
CA ALA A 290 -13.52 9.13 15.18
C ALA A 290 -13.93 9.91 16.44
N GLU A 291 -14.27 11.17 16.31
CA GLU A 291 -14.76 12.00 17.44
C GLU A 291 -16.03 11.42 18.07
N THR A 292 -16.94 10.87 17.27
CA THR A 292 -18.15 10.22 17.75
C THR A 292 -17.84 8.97 18.56
N VAL A 293 -16.91 8.14 18.10
CA VAL A 293 -16.44 6.94 18.81
C VAL A 293 -15.79 7.32 20.14
N LEU A 294 -14.86 8.27 20.11
CA LEU A 294 -14.12 8.71 21.31
C LEU A 294 -15.05 9.34 22.37
N ARG A 295 -15.98 10.20 21.96
CA ARG A 295 -17.01 10.75 22.86
C ARG A 295 -17.91 9.67 23.48
N GLY A 296 -18.09 8.55 22.78
CA GLY A 296 -18.84 7.39 23.26
C GLY A 296 -18.07 6.47 24.22
N GLY A 297 -16.88 6.84 24.67
CA GLY A 297 -15.99 6.02 25.52
C GLY A 297 -15.18 5.00 24.73
N GLY A 298 -14.95 5.25 23.43
CA GLY A 298 -14.07 4.45 22.59
C GLY A 298 -12.60 4.81 22.75
N PHE A 299 -11.73 3.96 22.18
CA PHE A 299 -10.28 4.10 22.21
C PHE A 299 -9.68 3.78 20.85
N ALA A 300 -8.68 4.52 20.39
CA ALA A 300 -8.10 4.31 19.07
C ALA A 300 -6.93 3.31 19.10
N VAL A 301 -6.85 2.49 18.07
CA VAL A 301 -5.77 1.54 17.83
C VAL A 301 -5.13 1.89 16.49
N LEU A 302 -3.93 2.44 16.52
CA LEU A 302 -3.15 2.80 15.34
C LEU A 302 -2.27 1.62 14.94
N THR A 303 -2.45 1.12 13.74
CA THR A 303 -1.74 -0.08 13.28
C THR A 303 -0.46 0.21 12.49
N ASP A 304 -0.05 1.46 12.50
CA ASP A 304 1.21 1.97 11.97
C ASP A 304 1.66 3.19 12.75
N THR A 305 2.87 3.68 12.50
CA THR A 305 3.33 4.95 13.04
C THR A 305 2.55 6.09 12.39
N PRO A 306 1.81 6.90 13.17
CA PRO A 306 1.06 8.02 12.61
C PRO A 306 2.03 9.08 12.09
N ALA A 307 1.68 9.72 10.97
CA ALA A 307 2.43 10.86 10.47
C ALA A 307 2.41 12.01 11.51
N PRO A 308 3.52 12.74 11.68
CA PRO A 308 3.57 13.91 12.55
C PRO A 308 2.47 14.93 12.21
N ASP A 309 2.06 15.73 13.19
CA ASP A 309 1.08 16.82 13.04
C ASP A 309 -0.29 16.40 12.51
N THR A 310 -0.63 15.10 12.63
CA THR A 310 -1.97 14.58 12.28
C THR A 310 -2.84 14.39 13.51
N PRO A 311 -4.19 14.41 13.35
CA PRO A 311 -5.10 14.07 14.43
C PRO A 311 -4.83 12.70 15.06
N ALA A 312 -4.43 11.70 14.27
CA ALA A 312 -4.04 10.39 14.78
C ALA A 312 -2.82 10.47 15.73
N ALA A 313 -1.80 11.25 15.37
CA ALA A 313 -0.63 11.48 16.22
C ALA A 313 -1.02 12.22 17.52
N THR A 314 -1.93 13.18 17.42
CA THR A 314 -2.47 13.90 18.60
C THR A 314 -3.18 12.94 19.55
N LEU A 315 -4.01 12.02 19.06
CA LEU A 315 -4.67 11.02 19.89
C LEU A 315 -3.68 10.12 20.64
N LEU A 316 -2.58 9.75 20.00
CA LEU A 316 -1.51 8.97 20.62
C LEU A 316 -0.82 9.75 21.73
N ALA A 317 -0.48 11.02 21.49
CA ALA A 317 0.15 11.90 22.46
C ALA A 317 -0.75 12.20 23.69
N GLU A 318 -2.07 12.28 23.47
CA GLU A 318 -3.06 12.50 24.52
C GLU A 318 -3.43 11.21 25.30
N GLY A 319 -2.85 10.06 24.98
CA GLY A 319 -3.19 8.78 25.61
C GLY A 319 -4.60 8.27 25.27
N LYS A 320 -5.20 8.77 24.19
CA LYS A 320 -6.50 8.31 23.65
C LYS A 320 -6.36 7.24 22.57
N ALA A 321 -5.12 6.89 22.24
CA ALA A 321 -4.76 5.84 21.30
C ALA A 321 -3.58 5.02 21.80
N VAL A 322 -3.44 3.83 21.24
CA VAL A 322 -2.23 2.99 21.34
C VAL A 322 -1.75 2.63 19.94
N GLN A 323 -0.44 2.50 19.79
CA GLN A 323 0.16 1.96 18.57
C GLN A 323 0.39 0.46 18.71
N LEU A 324 -0.26 -0.33 17.84
CA LEU A 324 -0.09 -1.78 17.75
C LEU A 324 0.19 -2.12 16.29
N LEU A 325 1.42 -2.41 15.96
CA LEU A 325 1.83 -2.63 14.57
C LEU A 325 1.11 -3.85 13.96
N TYR A 326 0.54 -3.65 12.76
CA TYR A 326 0.16 -4.73 11.85
C TYR A 326 1.09 -4.69 10.64
N PRO A 327 2.10 -5.57 10.56
CA PRO A 327 3.15 -5.45 9.55
C PRO A 327 2.64 -5.90 8.18
N THR A 328 2.73 -5.01 7.20
CA THR A 328 2.38 -5.27 5.78
C THR A 328 3.51 -4.98 4.81
N HIS A 329 4.65 -4.54 5.32
CA HIS A 329 5.86 -4.31 4.56
C HIS A 329 6.98 -5.23 5.05
N PRO A 330 7.93 -5.60 4.20
CA PRO A 330 9.12 -6.32 4.66
C PRO A 330 10.02 -5.40 5.49
N ASP A 331 10.76 -6.00 6.39
CA ASP A 331 11.88 -5.40 7.09
C ASP A 331 13.22 -5.69 6.37
N MET A 332 14.31 -5.14 6.86
CA MET A 332 15.64 -5.33 6.29
C MET A 332 16.10 -6.80 6.35
N VAL A 333 15.62 -7.60 7.31
CA VAL A 333 15.96 -9.04 7.42
C VAL A 333 15.29 -9.81 6.27
N ARG A 334 14.01 -9.53 6.02
CA ARG A 334 13.25 -10.11 4.89
C ARG A 334 13.80 -9.67 3.55
N CYS A 335 14.18 -8.39 3.40
CA CYS A 335 14.86 -7.87 2.21
C CYS A 335 16.21 -8.56 1.98
N GLY A 336 17.01 -8.76 3.02
CA GLY A 336 18.26 -9.51 2.95
C GLY A 336 18.04 -10.98 2.54
N ARG A 337 16.99 -11.63 3.04
CA ARG A 337 16.59 -12.98 2.60
C ARG A 337 16.19 -12.98 1.12
N LEU A 338 15.37 -12.01 0.69
CA LEU A 338 14.95 -11.88 -0.71
C LEU A 338 16.17 -11.68 -1.63
N SER A 339 17.14 -10.87 -1.22
CA SER A 339 18.38 -10.66 -1.98
C SER A 339 19.21 -11.94 -2.11
N ARG A 340 19.26 -12.80 -1.07
CA ARG A 340 19.97 -14.09 -1.12
C ARG A 340 19.28 -15.13 -2.00
N LEU A 341 17.95 -15.08 -2.12
CA LEU A 341 17.16 -15.98 -2.96
C LEU A 341 17.16 -15.57 -4.45
N ASN A 342 17.82 -14.45 -4.76
CA ASN A 342 17.84 -13.85 -6.08
C ASN A 342 19.26 -13.40 -6.45
N ARG A 343 19.46 -12.96 -7.69
CA ARG A 343 20.76 -12.53 -8.23
C ARG A 343 20.72 -11.03 -8.54
N PHE A 344 20.56 -10.21 -7.50
CA PHE A 344 20.60 -8.77 -7.64
C PHE A 344 22.03 -8.25 -7.57
N VAL A 345 22.47 -7.52 -8.61
CA VAL A 345 23.82 -6.91 -8.63
C VAL A 345 23.87 -5.74 -7.64
N ARG A 346 22.78 -4.94 -7.57
CA ARG A 346 22.63 -3.81 -6.64
C ARG A 346 21.26 -3.84 -6.02
N VAL A 347 21.17 -3.64 -4.72
CA VAL A 347 19.93 -3.45 -3.97
C VAL A 347 19.83 -2.00 -3.51
N ILE A 348 18.66 -1.41 -3.69
CA ILE A 348 18.32 -0.04 -3.27
C ILE A 348 17.14 -0.18 -2.32
N PRO A 349 17.34 0.05 -1.00
CA PRO A 349 16.25 0.07 -0.05
C PRO A 349 15.37 1.30 -0.31
N ALA A 350 14.06 1.08 -0.32
CA ALA A 350 13.05 2.11 -0.51
C ALA A 350 12.10 2.15 0.68
N MET A 351 11.41 3.28 0.85
CA MET A 351 10.43 3.53 1.90
C MET A 351 11.03 3.51 3.33
N THR A 352 12.33 3.44 3.46
CA THR A 352 13.02 3.56 4.76
C THR A 352 13.29 5.02 5.07
N PRO A 353 13.04 5.48 6.29
CA PRO A 353 13.63 6.74 6.77
C PRO A 353 15.16 6.68 6.67
N ASP A 354 15.79 7.84 6.59
CA ASP A 354 17.25 7.93 6.49
C ASP A 354 17.90 7.31 7.73
N ILE A 355 18.60 6.19 7.57
CA ILE A 355 19.22 5.43 8.67
C ILE A 355 20.42 6.23 9.26
N ASP A 356 20.94 7.22 8.51
CA ASP A 356 22.07 8.04 8.92
C ASP A 356 21.70 9.27 9.76
N SER A 357 20.42 9.58 9.94
CA SER A 357 19.98 10.74 10.73
C SER A 357 19.90 10.48 12.26
N GLU A 358 20.13 9.24 12.69
CA GLU A 358 20.13 8.85 14.12
C GLU A 358 21.51 8.42 14.65
N ARG A 359 22.61 8.76 13.94
CA ARG A 359 23.98 8.54 14.44
C ARG A 359 24.68 9.83 14.83
#